data_45aa4f013a2d7957cd5f7cbb36c1ef47
#
_entry.id   45aa4f013a2d7957cd5f7cbb36c1ef47
#
_cell.length_a   1.000
_cell.length_b   1.000
_cell.length_c   1.000
_cell.angle_alpha   90.00
_cell.angle_beta   90.00
_cell.angle_gamma   90.00
#
_symmetry.space_group_name_H-M   'P 1'
#
loop_
_entity.id
_entity.type
_entity.pdbx_description
1 polymer ?
#
loop_
_entity_poly.entity_id
_entity_poly.type
_entity_poly.pdbx_seq_one_letter_code
_entity_poly.pdbx_strand_id
1 'polypeptide(L)'
;WAAGDSRAKGFLLGATSGRTTLNGEGLQHQDGHSHILASTIPNCRSYDPCFSYEVSSIIDEGIDDMYVKGNDRFYYLTLMNENYSHPKRPKSATTENIIKGAYKYLENKDPSLRILASGVTLNFAIDAEKELKKLGISTEIWSITSFNELYKDGIEVERLNRYENKKSVSHVESCFSECLPTVAVSEYVRAYTNQIRQWVNGDYVTLGTDGFGRSDTREELRNYFEISKDHIVINALIVSGNKDKAEKYIKDKKIDLNTKAPWLR
;
A
#
# COMPACT_ATOMS: atom_id res chain seq x y z
N TRP A 1 -4.07 -20.81 -7.11
CA TRP A 1 -2.99 -21.78 -7.35
C TRP A 1 -3.17 -22.51 -8.69
N ALA A 2 -4.36 -23.06 -8.99
CA ALA A 2 -4.63 -23.80 -10.23
C ALA A 2 -4.30 -22.99 -11.49
N ALA A 3 -4.55 -21.70 -11.54
CA ALA A 3 -4.16 -20.84 -12.66
C ALA A 3 -2.63 -20.81 -12.85
N GLY A 4 -1.88 -20.77 -11.76
CA GLY A 4 -0.43 -20.83 -11.76
C GLY A 4 0.11 -22.16 -12.29
N ASP A 5 -0.38 -23.27 -11.76
CA ASP A 5 0.02 -24.62 -12.15
C ASP A 5 -0.28 -24.92 -13.64
N SER A 6 -1.44 -24.49 -14.11
CA SER A 6 -1.84 -24.68 -15.52
C SER A 6 -1.19 -23.69 -16.48
N ARG A 7 -0.36 -22.77 -15.96
CA ARG A 7 0.28 -21.68 -16.74
C ARG A 7 -0.73 -20.84 -17.52
N ALA A 8 -1.91 -20.62 -16.90
CA ALA A 8 -2.94 -19.77 -17.48
C ALA A 8 -2.44 -18.34 -17.59
N LYS A 9 -2.81 -17.66 -18.68
CA LYS A 9 -2.51 -16.25 -18.93
C LYS A 9 -3.80 -15.45 -18.85
N GLY A 10 -3.75 -14.30 -18.19
CA GLY A 10 -4.91 -13.41 -18.09
C GLY A 10 -4.89 -12.57 -16.82
N PHE A 11 -6.01 -11.90 -16.59
CA PHE A 11 -6.22 -11.03 -15.45
C PHE A 11 -7.33 -11.58 -14.56
N LEU A 12 -7.03 -11.72 -13.27
CA LEU A 12 -8.01 -11.91 -12.22
C LEU A 12 -8.31 -10.53 -11.62
N LEU A 13 -9.53 -10.07 -11.75
CA LEU A 13 -9.96 -8.78 -11.22
C LEU A 13 -10.75 -9.02 -9.93
N GLY A 14 -10.14 -8.70 -8.78
CA GLY A 14 -10.78 -8.65 -7.50
C GLY A 14 -11.61 -7.37 -7.40
N ALA A 15 -12.78 -7.33 -8.05
CA ALA A 15 -13.69 -6.20 -7.97
C ALA A 15 -14.45 -6.21 -6.65
N THR A 16 -14.82 -5.03 -6.13
CA THR A 16 -15.36 -4.85 -4.78
C THR A 16 -14.38 -5.30 -3.68
N SER A 17 -13.09 -5.05 -3.89
CA SER A 17 -12.05 -5.37 -2.94
C SER A 17 -11.95 -4.35 -1.81
N GLY A 18 -11.14 -4.72 -0.81
CA GLY A 18 -10.85 -3.88 0.33
C GLY A 18 -11.81 -4.10 1.50
N ARG A 19 -11.24 -4.20 2.71
CA ARG A 19 -12.02 -4.53 3.91
C ARG A 19 -12.92 -3.38 4.39
N THR A 20 -12.56 -2.13 4.08
CA THR A 20 -13.35 -0.97 4.48
C THR A 20 -14.12 -0.37 3.31
N THR A 21 -13.66 -0.56 2.09
CA THR A 21 -14.32 -0.05 0.89
C THR A 21 -15.61 -0.81 0.59
N LEU A 22 -15.64 -2.11 0.81
CA LEU A 22 -16.86 -2.92 0.72
C LEU A 22 -17.67 -2.78 2.00
N ASN A 23 -18.49 -1.74 2.07
CA ASN A 23 -19.33 -1.43 3.21
C ASN A 23 -20.63 -2.25 3.22
N GLY A 24 -21.17 -2.52 4.40
CA GLY A 24 -22.48 -3.14 4.61
C GLY A 24 -22.56 -4.66 4.45
N GLU A 25 -21.60 -5.28 3.76
CA GLU A 25 -21.66 -6.73 3.43
C GLU A 25 -21.21 -7.63 4.58
N GLY A 26 -20.27 -7.21 5.41
CA GLY A 26 -19.77 -7.94 6.58
C GLY A 26 -18.67 -8.94 6.28
N LEU A 27 -18.52 -9.86 7.22
CA LEU A 27 -17.37 -10.76 7.38
C LEU A 27 -16.97 -11.54 6.13
N GLN A 28 -17.94 -12.12 5.44
CA GLN A 28 -17.69 -13.10 4.38
C GLN A 28 -17.25 -12.48 3.05
N HIS A 29 -17.49 -11.19 2.84
CA HIS A 29 -17.18 -10.50 1.57
C HIS A 29 -16.00 -9.54 1.66
N GLN A 30 -15.60 -9.12 2.87
CA GLN A 30 -14.55 -8.13 3.06
C GLN A 30 -13.15 -8.76 2.96
N ASP A 31 -12.50 -8.57 1.82
CA ASP A 31 -11.14 -9.06 1.56
C ASP A 31 -10.08 -8.28 2.36
N GLY A 32 -9.26 -8.99 3.09
CA GLY A 32 -8.08 -8.45 3.78
C GLY A 32 -6.81 -9.27 3.55
N HIS A 33 -6.86 -10.35 2.75
CA HIS A 33 -5.80 -11.36 2.69
C HIS A 33 -5.34 -11.72 1.28
N SER A 34 -6.10 -11.37 0.25
CA SER A 34 -5.89 -11.87 -1.12
C SER A 34 -4.48 -11.62 -1.65
N HIS A 35 -3.90 -10.44 -1.38
CA HIS A 35 -2.52 -10.14 -1.80
C HIS A 35 -1.47 -11.01 -1.12
N ILE A 36 -1.68 -11.40 0.15
CA ILE A 36 -0.79 -12.35 0.85
C ILE A 36 -0.92 -13.74 0.21
N LEU A 37 -2.14 -14.18 -0.11
CA LEU A 37 -2.35 -15.45 -0.80
C LEU A 37 -1.73 -15.41 -2.21
N ALA A 38 -1.93 -14.33 -2.96
CA ALA A 38 -1.33 -14.14 -4.28
C ALA A 38 0.21 -14.15 -4.25
N SER A 39 0.83 -13.63 -3.18
CA SER A 39 2.29 -13.62 -3.05
C SER A 39 2.93 -15.00 -3.01
N THR A 40 2.16 -16.02 -2.63
CA THR A 40 2.63 -17.42 -2.56
C THR A 40 2.69 -18.12 -3.92
N ILE A 41 2.04 -17.55 -4.96
CA ILE A 41 1.96 -18.13 -6.29
C ILE A 41 3.09 -17.59 -7.16
N PRO A 42 4.04 -18.44 -7.62
CA PRO A 42 5.30 -17.98 -8.22
C PRO A 42 5.14 -17.08 -9.45
N ASN A 43 4.18 -17.39 -10.31
CA ASN A 43 3.93 -16.68 -11.57
C ASN A 43 2.74 -15.69 -11.49
N CYS A 44 2.22 -15.41 -10.31
CA CYS A 44 1.21 -14.37 -10.09
C CYS A 44 1.88 -13.03 -9.85
N ARG A 45 1.50 -12.01 -10.61
CA ARG A 45 1.81 -10.61 -10.33
C ARG A 45 0.56 -9.93 -9.75
N SER A 46 0.64 -9.44 -8.54
CA SER A 46 -0.52 -8.86 -7.86
C SER A 46 -0.34 -7.37 -7.58
N TYR A 47 -1.37 -6.60 -7.86
CA TYR A 47 -1.36 -5.14 -7.76
C TYR A 47 -2.61 -4.63 -7.05
N ASP A 48 -2.44 -3.59 -6.24
CA ASP A 48 -3.49 -2.83 -5.54
C ASP A 48 -3.45 -1.35 -5.99
N PRO A 49 -3.87 -1.05 -7.22
CA PRO A 49 -3.84 0.30 -7.77
C PRO A 49 -4.92 1.20 -7.16
N CYS A 50 -4.62 2.50 -7.02
CA CYS A 50 -5.57 3.51 -6.61
C CYS A 50 -6.26 4.19 -7.80
N PHE A 51 -5.49 4.62 -8.79
CA PHE A 51 -5.98 5.47 -9.87
C PHE A 51 -6.05 4.75 -11.21
N SER A 52 -6.94 5.23 -12.09
CA SER A 52 -7.18 4.62 -13.41
C SER A 52 -5.94 4.54 -14.30
N TYR A 53 -5.03 5.49 -14.22
CA TYR A 53 -3.78 5.46 -14.98
C TYR A 53 -2.82 4.36 -14.50
N GLU A 54 -2.90 3.96 -13.21
CA GLU A 54 -2.16 2.80 -12.69
C GLU A 54 -2.76 1.51 -13.27
N VAL A 55 -4.08 1.38 -13.21
CA VAL A 55 -4.81 0.22 -13.78
C VAL A 55 -4.48 0.06 -15.26
N SER A 56 -4.58 1.14 -16.05
CA SER A 56 -4.25 1.13 -17.47
C SER A 56 -2.82 0.66 -17.72
N SER A 57 -1.85 1.23 -17.02
CA SER A 57 -0.44 0.85 -17.15
C SER A 57 -0.18 -0.62 -16.82
N ILE A 58 -0.85 -1.17 -15.79
CA ILE A 58 -0.70 -2.57 -15.39
C ILE A 58 -1.33 -3.50 -16.43
N ILE A 59 -2.49 -3.14 -16.98
CA ILE A 59 -3.16 -3.96 -18.01
C ILE A 59 -2.34 -3.94 -19.30
N ASP A 60 -1.90 -2.78 -19.77
CA ASP A 60 -1.12 -2.65 -21.00
C ASP A 60 0.19 -3.46 -20.91
N GLU A 61 0.96 -3.31 -19.82
CA GLU A 61 2.18 -4.09 -19.60
C GLU A 61 1.86 -5.58 -19.43
N GLY A 62 0.78 -5.94 -18.75
CA GLY A 62 0.40 -7.34 -18.58
C GLY A 62 0.05 -8.04 -19.89
N ILE A 63 -0.60 -7.34 -20.82
CA ILE A 63 -0.86 -7.84 -22.16
C ILE A 63 0.46 -8.06 -22.91
N ASP A 64 1.36 -7.09 -22.88
CA ASP A 64 2.68 -7.20 -23.52
C ASP A 64 3.50 -8.34 -22.90
N ASP A 65 3.57 -8.42 -21.58
CA ASP A 65 4.31 -9.44 -20.83
C ASP A 65 3.82 -10.87 -21.16
N MET A 66 2.50 -11.09 -21.14
CA MET A 66 1.91 -12.41 -21.31
C MET A 66 1.80 -12.86 -22.78
N TYR A 67 1.42 -11.95 -23.68
CA TYR A 67 1.03 -12.32 -25.04
C TYR A 67 2.03 -11.89 -26.11
N VAL A 68 2.81 -10.82 -25.90
CA VAL A 68 3.85 -10.38 -26.83
C VAL A 68 5.19 -11.01 -26.45
N LYS A 69 5.64 -10.84 -25.21
CA LYS A 69 6.88 -11.44 -24.70
C LYS A 69 6.75 -12.94 -24.40
N GLY A 70 5.54 -13.44 -24.25
CA GLY A 70 5.24 -14.86 -24.06
C GLY A 70 5.52 -15.40 -22.65
N ASN A 71 5.77 -14.52 -21.66
CA ASN A 71 6.12 -14.93 -20.31
C ASN A 71 5.00 -15.74 -19.64
N ASP A 72 5.41 -16.73 -18.83
CA ASP A 72 4.50 -17.56 -18.03
C ASP A 72 4.09 -16.82 -16.76
N ARG A 73 3.06 -15.99 -16.88
CA ARG A 73 2.52 -15.16 -15.80
C ARG A 73 1.03 -14.95 -15.97
N PHE A 74 0.36 -14.64 -14.85
CA PHE A 74 -0.97 -14.04 -14.81
C PHE A 74 -1.00 -12.91 -13.79
N TYR A 75 -1.99 -12.04 -13.92
CA TYR A 75 -2.09 -10.83 -13.11
C TYR A 75 -3.31 -10.87 -12.21
N TYR A 76 -3.15 -10.44 -10.97
CA TYR A 76 -4.24 -10.21 -10.04
C TYR A 76 -4.30 -8.73 -9.67
N LEU A 77 -5.42 -8.08 -9.93
CA LEU A 77 -5.65 -6.67 -9.60
C LEU A 77 -6.84 -6.53 -8.68
N THR A 78 -6.69 -5.78 -7.60
CA THR A 78 -7.81 -5.37 -6.77
C THR A 78 -8.37 -4.05 -7.26
N LEU A 79 -9.70 -3.99 -7.37
CA LEU A 79 -10.44 -2.82 -7.84
C LEU A 79 -11.50 -2.44 -6.81
N MET A 80 -11.61 -1.14 -6.54
CA MET A 80 -12.50 -0.61 -5.52
C MET A 80 -13.84 -0.18 -6.11
N ASN A 81 -14.94 -0.42 -5.38
CA ASN A 81 -16.29 0.01 -5.77
C ASN A 81 -16.67 1.39 -5.17
N GLU A 82 -15.68 2.19 -4.82
CA GLU A 82 -15.86 3.54 -4.31
C GLU A 82 -15.54 4.57 -5.40
N ASN A 83 -16.43 5.56 -5.57
CA ASN A 83 -16.20 6.64 -6.49
C ASN A 83 -15.36 7.74 -5.82
N TYR A 84 -14.23 8.09 -6.43
CA TYR A 84 -13.38 9.21 -6.03
C TYR A 84 -12.72 9.86 -7.25
N SER A 85 -12.21 11.07 -7.05
CA SER A 85 -11.56 11.82 -8.12
C SER A 85 -10.23 11.18 -8.54
N HIS A 86 -10.00 11.05 -9.83
CA HIS A 86 -8.75 10.60 -10.40
C HIS A 86 -7.91 11.80 -10.81
N PRO A 87 -6.79 12.06 -10.16
CA PRO A 87 -5.92 13.20 -10.50
C PRO A 87 -5.18 12.95 -11.81
N LYS A 88 -4.61 14.03 -12.36
CA LYS A 88 -3.69 13.90 -13.47
C LYS A 88 -2.47 13.05 -13.06
N ARG A 89 -2.05 12.13 -13.95
CA ARG A 89 -0.88 11.29 -13.76
C ARG A 89 0.38 12.14 -13.48
N PRO A 90 1.06 11.98 -12.34
CA PRO A 90 2.30 12.69 -12.06
C PRO A 90 3.45 12.15 -12.93
N LYS A 91 4.46 12.95 -13.17
CA LYS A 91 5.62 12.56 -14.01
C LYS A 91 6.37 11.35 -13.45
N SER A 92 6.41 11.20 -12.15
CA SER A 92 7.04 10.08 -11.44
C SER A 92 6.31 8.75 -11.64
N ALA A 93 5.02 8.77 -11.96
CA ALA A 93 4.21 7.59 -12.23
C ALA A 93 4.47 7.06 -13.67
N THR A 94 5.72 6.75 -13.98
CA THR A 94 6.04 6.06 -15.24
C THR A 94 5.46 4.66 -15.23
N THR A 95 5.23 4.06 -16.40
CA THR A 95 4.77 2.66 -16.48
C THR A 95 5.74 1.75 -15.75
N GLU A 96 7.04 1.94 -15.93
CA GLU A 96 8.07 1.17 -15.25
C GLU A 96 7.94 1.21 -13.73
N ASN A 97 7.80 2.39 -13.14
CA ASN A 97 7.68 2.55 -11.69
C ASN A 97 6.38 1.93 -11.15
N ILE A 98 5.26 2.09 -11.87
CA ILE A 98 3.99 1.47 -11.54
C ILE A 98 4.12 -0.07 -11.51
N ILE A 99 4.77 -0.64 -12.51
CA ILE A 99 4.97 -2.10 -12.63
C ILE A 99 5.97 -2.63 -11.61
N LYS A 100 6.99 -1.85 -11.26
CA LYS A 100 7.95 -2.20 -10.20
C LYS A 100 7.36 -2.10 -8.80
N GLY A 101 6.17 -1.53 -8.65
CA GLY A 101 5.41 -1.53 -7.40
C GLY A 101 5.38 -0.23 -6.61
N ALA A 102 6.16 0.79 -6.98
CA ALA A 102 6.16 2.07 -6.26
C ALA A 102 6.56 3.27 -7.13
N TYR A 103 5.93 4.40 -6.88
CA TYR A 103 6.36 5.69 -7.38
C TYR A 103 6.05 6.81 -6.37
N LYS A 104 6.88 7.86 -6.37
CA LYS A 104 6.67 9.02 -5.50
C LYS A 104 5.49 9.85 -6.05
N TYR A 105 4.37 9.85 -5.32
CA TYR A 105 3.16 10.57 -5.72
C TYR A 105 3.27 12.07 -5.43
N LEU A 106 3.77 12.42 -4.25
CA LEU A 106 3.94 13.80 -3.79
C LEU A 106 5.22 13.92 -2.98
N GLU A 107 5.95 15.00 -3.20
CA GLU A 107 7.12 15.37 -2.42
C GLU A 107 7.04 16.85 -2.05
N ASN A 108 7.04 17.13 -0.77
CA ASN A 108 7.25 18.48 -0.25
C ASN A 108 8.75 18.74 -0.12
N LYS A 109 9.11 20.02 0.00
CA LYS A 109 10.51 20.40 0.21
C LYS A 109 11.01 19.86 1.56
N ASP A 110 12.20 19.27 1.56
CA ASP A 110 12.87 18.73 2.75
C ASP A 110 11.92 17.85 3.61
N PRO A 111 11.45 16.69 3.10
CA PRO A 111 10.50 15.86 3.81
C PRO A 111 11.14 15.28 5.09
N SER A 112 10.41 15.33 6.19
CA SER A 112 10.80 14.76 7.48
C SER A 112 10.02 13.49 7.83
N LEU A 113 9.13 13.06 6.94
CA LEU A 113 8.24 11.92 7.13
C LEU A 113 7.87 11.33 5.76
N ARG A 114 7.73 10.00 5.71
CA ARG A 114 7.27 9.26 4.53
C ARG A 114 5.95 8.55 4.81
N ILE A 115 5.03 8.59 3.84
CA ILE A 115 3.80 7.79 3.86
C ILE A 115 3.79 6.89 2.63
N LEU A 116 3.65 5.59 2.84
CA LEU A 116 3.47 4.56 1.82
C LEU A 116 2.01 4.11 1.83
N ALA A 117 1.30 4.22 0.72
CA ALA A 117 -0.12 3.87 0.67
C ALA A 117 -0.46 3.10 -0.60
N SER A 118 -1.29 2.06 -0.48
CA SER A 118 -1.78 1.27 -1.62
C SER A 118 -3.30 1.39 -1.78
N GLY A 119 -3.79 1.18 -2.99
CA GLY A 119 -5.22 1.22 -3.27
C GLY A 119 -5.86 2.51 -2.77
N VAL A 120 -7.10 2.42 -2.29
CA VAL A 120 -7.88 3.60 -1.84
C VAL A 120 -7.21 4.36 -0.69
N THR A 121 -6.34 3.71 0.10
CA THR A 121 -5.66 4.38 1.23
C THR A 121 -4.71 5.50 0.79
N LEU A 122 -4.34 5.55 -0.48
CA LEU A 122 -3.60 6.69 -1.04
C LEU A 122 -4.40 8.00 -0.94
N ASN A 123 -5.73 7.95 -1.09
CA ASN A 123 -6.57 9.14 -0.89
C ASN A 123 -6.52 9.61 0.58
N PHE A 124 -6.49 8.67 1.54
CA PHE A 124 -6.38 9.02 2.96
C PHE A 124 -5.01 9.60 3.30
N ALA A 125 -3.95 9.09 2.67
CA ALA A 125 -2.59 9.63 2.80
C ALA A 125 -2.49 11.06 2.26
N ILE A 126 -3.12 11.34 1.12
CA ILE A 126 -3.19 12.70 0.53
C ILE A 126 -3.92 13.66 1.47
N ASP A 127 -5.02 13.22 2.10
CA ASP A 127 -5.75 14.06 3.05
C ASP A 127 -5.01 14.19 4.38
N ALA A 128 -4.29 13.16 4.82
CA ALA A 128 -3.43 13.22 6.01
C ALA A 128 -2.27 14.21 5.82
N GLU A 129 -1.66 14.26 4.63
CA GLU A 129 -0.61 15.24 4.30
C GLU A 129 -1.08 16.68 4.50
N LYS A 130 -2.30 17.00 4.08
CA LYS A 130 -2.88 18.34 4.26
C LYS A 130 -2.97 18.74 5.74
N GLU A 131 -3.32 17.79 6.61
CA GLU A 131 -3.36 18.02 8.06
C GLU A 131 -1.94 18.10 8.64
N LEU A 132 -1.04 17.22 8.27
CA LEU A 132 0.36 17.23 8.70
C LEU A 132 1.07 18.54 8.30
N LYS A 133 0.80 19.04 7.10
CA LYS A 133 1.32 20.34 6.64
C LYS A 133 0.86 21.50 7.49
N LYS A 134 -0.42 21.53 7.92
CA LYS A 134 -0.93 22.54 8.89
C LYS A 134 -0.21 22.45 10.24
N LEU A 135 0.24 21.25 10.62
CA LEU A 135 1.01 21.02 11.85
C LEU A 135 2.53 21.23 11.67
N GLY A 136 2.96 21.71 10.50
CA GLY A 136 4.37 22.01 10.18
C GLY A 136 5.22 20.78 9.95
N ILE A 137 4.63 19.66 9.50
CA ILE A 137 5.33 18.43 9.14
C ILE A 137 5.42 18.34 7.61
N SER A 138 6.64 18.33 7.08
CA SER A 138 6.90 18.13 5.66
C SER A 138 6.91 16.64 5.35
N THR A 139 6.17 16.23 4.31
CA THR A 139 5.92 14.81 4.01
C THR A 139 6.20 14.50 2.56
N GLU A 140 6.67 13.28 2.29
CA GLU A 140 6.57 12.65 0.97
C GLU A 140 5.52 11.55 0.98
N ILE A 141 4.77 11.40 -0.12
CA ILE A 141 3.78 10.32 -0.28
C ILE A 141 4.19 9.45 -1.47
N TRP A 142 4.17 8.14 -1.25
CA TRP A 142 4.39 7.14 -2.29
C TRP A 142 3.11 6.35 -2.54
N SER A 143 2.76 6.20 -3.81
CA SER A 143 1.81 5.17 -4.23
C SER A 143 2.54 3.85 -4.35
N ILE A 144 2.09 2.88 -3.56
CA ILE A 144 2.59 1.50 -3.62
C ILE A 144 1.57 0.69 -4.40
N THR A 145 1.83 0.49 -5.66
CA THR A 145 0.94 -0.30 -6.53
C THR A 145 1.07 -1.79 -6.26
N SER A 146 2.22 -2.24 -5.70
CA SER A 146 2.41 -3.63 -5.28
C SER A 146 3.52 -3.80 -4.25
N PHE A 147 3.17 -4.11 -3.01
CA PHE A 147 4.14 -4.57 -2.01
C PHE A 147 4.75 -5.93 -2.40
N ASN A 148 4.01 -6.79 -3.09
CA ASN A 148 4.49 -8.10 -3.53
C ASN A 148 5.62 -8.00 -4.58
N GLU A 149 5.49 -7.11 -5.56
CA GLU A 149 6.53 -6.94 -6.59
C GLU A 149 7.78 -6.28 -5.99
N LEU A 150 7.62 -5.30 -5.09
CA LEU A 150 8.74 -4.72 -4.33
C LEU A 150 9.47 -5.79 -3.49
N TYR A 151 8.72 -6.67 -2.83
CA TYR A 151 9.29 -7.77 -2.05
C TYR A 151 10.06 -8.75 -2.93
N LYS A 152 9.48 -9.18 -4.07
CA LYS A 152 10.14 -10.10 -5.01
C LYS A 152 11.45 -9.51 -5.57
N ASP A 153 11.44 -8.22 -5.92
CA ASP A 153 12.63 -7.50 -6.39
C ASP A 153 13.71 -7.46 -5.30
N GLY A 154 13.34 -7.13 -4.07
CA GLY A 154 14.27 -7.06 -2.94
C GLY A 154 14.95 -8.41 -2.66
N ILE A 155 14.19 -9.50 -2.53
CA ILE A 155 14.76 -10.82 -2.25
C ILE A 155 15.62 -11.37 -3.40
N GLU A 156 15.26 -11.07 -4.66
CA GLU A 156 16.06 -11.50 -5.81
C GLU A 156 17.40 -10.77 -5.87
N VAL A 157 17.40 -9.45 -5.66
CA VAL A 157 18.64 -8.67 -5.61
C VAL A 157 19.53 -9.10 -4.46
N GLU A 158 18.97 -9.35 -3.26
CA GLU A 158 19.73 -9.93 -2.15
C GLU A 158 20.35 -11.29 -2.50
N ARG A 159 19.60 -12.16 -3.16
CA ARG A 159 20.08 -13.47 -3.61
C ARG A 159 21.25 -13.31 -4.57
N LEU A 160 21.11 -12.47 -5.60
CA LEU A 160 22.15 -12.20 -6.58
C LEU A 160 23.41 -11.60 -5.93
N ASN A 161 23.25 -10.65 -5.03
CA ASN A 161 24.36 -10.03 -4.30
C ASN A 161 25.16 -11.05 -3.47
N ARG A 162 24.47 -12.05 -2.88
CA ARG A 162 25.14 -13.11 -2.11
C ARG A 162 25.94 -14.08 -3.01
N TYR A 163 25.40 -14.46 -4.17
CA TYR A 163 26.00 -15.49 -5.01
C TYR A 163 26.95 -14.96 -6.06
N GLU A 164 26.73 -13.77 -6.58
CA GLU A 164 27.51 -13.21 -7.68
C GLU A 164 28.55 -12.17 -7.21
N ASN A 165 28.66 -11.94 -5.90
CA ASN A 165 29.54 -10.90 -5.30
C ASN A 165 29.34 -9.52 -5.95
N LYS A 166 28.10 -9.23 -6.35
CA LYS A 166 27.67 -7.93 -6.90
C LYS A 166 27.10 -7.06 -5.79
N LYS A 167 27.09 -5.74 -6.01
CA LYS A 167 26.42 -4.75 -5.18
C LYS A 167 25.34 -4.04 -5.99
N SER A 168 24.36 -4.80 -6.41
CA SER A 168 23.16 -4.25 -7.05
C SER A 168 22.20 -3.72 -5.99
N VAL A 169 21.49 -2.66 -6.30
CA VAL A 169 20.47 -2.05 -5.45
C VAL A 169 19.10 -2.39 -6.03
N SER A 170 18.21 -2.90 -5.22
CA SER A 170 16.83 -3.19 -5.62
C SER A 170 16.03 -1.92 -5.84
N HIS A 171 14.91 -2.01 -6.56
CA HIS A 171 14.02 -0.87 -6.73
C HIS A 171 13.47 -0.38 -5.38
N VAL A 172 13.11 -1.29 -4.49
CA VAL A 172 12.63 -0.94 -3.14
C VAL A 172 13.68 -0.20 -2.33
N GLU A 173 14.94 -0.63 -2.35
CA GLU A 173 16.04 0.07 -1.68
C GLU A 173 16.29 1.44 -2.29
N SER A 174 16.26 1.54 -3.63
CA SER A 174 16.48 2.81 -4.33
C SER A 174 15.38 3.85 -4.02
N CYS A 175 14.13 3.40 -3.87
CA CYS A 175 13.00 4.26 -3.51
C CYS A 175 13.09 4.79 -2.08
N PHE A 176 13.58 3.96 -1.13
CA PHE A 176 13.49 4.23 0.31
C PHE A 176 14.85 4.32 1.00
N SER A 177 15.87 4.74 0.26
CA SER A 177 17.26 4.87 0.74
C SER A 177 17.44 5.94 1.82
N GLU A 178 16.65 7.01 1.78
CA GLU A 178 16.69 8.07 2.79
C GLU A 178 16.12 7.57 4.12
N CYS A 179 16.82 7.90 5.23
CA CYS A 179 16.39 7.53 6.57
C CYS A 179 15.26 8.47 7.05
N LEU A 180 14.02 8.11 6.78
CA LEU A 180 12.84 8.85 7.19
C LEU A 180 11.90 7.97 8.00
N PRO A 181 11.30 8.49 9.10
CA PRO A 181 10.17 7.85 9.74
C PRO A 181 9.08 7.57 8.71
N THR A 182 8.55 6.35 8.70
CA THR A 182 7.65 5.88 7.65
C THR A 182 6.37 5.28 8.23
N VAL A 183 5.23 5.70 7.70
CA VAL A 183 3.92 5.07 7.93
C VAL A 183 3.48 4.37 6.65
N ALA A 184 3.26 3.05 6.70
CA ALA A 184 2.73 2.27 5.60
C ALA A 184 1.29 1.85 5.88
N VAL A 185 0.39 2.07 4.94
CA VAL A 185 -1.05 1.81 5.11
C VAL A 185 -1.64 1.08 3.91
N SER A 186 -2.53 0.12 4.18
CA SER A 186 -3.32 -0.58 3.17
C SER A 186 -4.68 -1.01 3.74
N GLU A 187 -5.61 -1.40 2.87
CA GLU A 187 -6.87 -2.05 3.27
C GLU A 187 -6.73 -3.54 3.58
N TYR A 188 -5.53 -4.07 3.56
CA TYR A 188 -5.21 -5.48 3.83
C TYR A 188 -4.54 -5.63 5.19
N VAL A 189 -4.37 -6.88 5.64
CA VAL A 189 -3.64 -7.19 6.88
C VAL A 189 -2.23 -6.60 6.85
N ARG A 190 -1.72 -6.17 8.01
CA ARG A 190 -0.40 -5.52 8.14
C ARG A 190 0.77 -6.36 7.61
N ALA A 191 0.58 -7.68 7.52
CA ALA A 191 1.56 -8.56 6.89
C ALA A 191 1.87 -8.15 5.44
N TYR A 192 0.90 -7.56 4.71
CA TYR A 192 1.07 -7.10 3.34
C TYR A 192 2.05 -5.92 3.26
N THR A 193 1.88 -4.90 4.08
CA THR A 193 2.78 -3.73 4.11
C THR A 193 4.12 -4.05 4.77
N ASN A 194 4.18 -5.04 5.68
CA ASN A 194 5.40 -5.45 6.35
C ASN A 194 6.41 -6.18 5.44
N GLN A 195 6.00 -6.65 4.27
CA GLN A 195 6.88 -7.39 3.36
C GLN A 195 8.16 -6.63 2.99
N ILE A 196 8.09 -5.30 2.89
CA ILE A 196 9.23 -4.47 2.46
C ILE A 196 10.00 -3.81 3.60
N ARG A 197 9.59 -4.05 4.85
CA ARG A 197 10.14 -3.34 6.03
C ARG A 197 11.66 -3.35 6.09
N GLN A 198 12.31 -4.46 5.74
CA GLN A 198 13.75 -4.62 5.85
C GLN A 198 14.56 -3.73 4.90
N TRP A 199 13.95 -3.22 3.82
CA TRP A 199 14.60 -2.36 2.82
C TRP A 199 14.23 -0.88 2.96
N VAL A 200 13.41 -0.52 3.96
CA VAL A 200 13.02 0.87 4.21
C VAL A 200 13.85 1.42 5.37
N ASN A 201 14.64 2.45 5.10
CA ASN A 201 15.47 3.08 6.12
C ASN A 201 14.64 3.99 7.04
N GLY A 202 14.86 3.84 8.36
CA GLY A 202 14.17 4.59 9.41
C GLY A 202 13.11 3.77 10.14
N ASP A 203 12.45 4.42 11.10
CA ASP A 203 11.35 3.81 11.84
C ASP A 203 10.18 3.52 10.92
N TYR A 204 9.58 2.35 11.04
CA TYR A 204 8.53 1.88 10.14
C TYR A 204 7.31 1.38 10.92
N VAL A 205 6.19 2.04 10.73
CA VAL A 205 4.89 1.69 11.34
C VAL A 205 3.92 1.25 10.27
N THR A 206 3.14 0.19 10.54
CA THR A 206 2.15 -0.35 9.60
C THR A 206 0.74 -0.18 10.12
N LEU A 207 -0.15 0.31 9.27
CA LEU A 207 -1.58 0.34 9.47
C LEU A 207 -2.24 -0.62 8.48
N GLY A 208 -3.18 -1.44 8.97
CA GLY A 208 -3.85 -2.44 8.18
C GLY A 208 -5.07 -3.01 8.88
N THR A 209 -5.80 -3.85 8.20
CA THR A 209 -7.12 -4.32 8.61
C THR A 209 -7.09 -5.73 9.21
N ASP A 210 -6.20 -5.95 10.18
CA ASP A 210 -6.12 -7.24 10.88
C ASP A 210 -7.41 -7.54 11.65
N GLY A 211 -7.79 -8.80 11.70
CA GLY A 211 -9.00 -9.27 12.34
C GLY A 211 -10.09 -9.67 11.35
N PHE A 212 -11.31 -9.83 11.84
CA PHE A 212 -12.47 -10.14 11.00
C PHE A 212 -13.06 -8.90 10.35
N GLY A 213 -13.68 -9.05 9.18
CA GLY A 213 -14.50 -8.01 8.57
C GLY A 213 -15.66 -7.56 9.48
N ARG A 214 -16.27 -6.43 9.18
CA ARG A 214 -17.41 -5.86 9.92
C ARG A 214 -18.41 -5.24 8.94
N SER A 215 -19.67 -5.25 9.32
CA SER A 215 -20.75 -4.58 8.59
C SER A 215 -20.97 -3.18 9.14
N ASP A 216 -20.54 -2.16 8.40
CA ASP A 216 -20.74 -0.76 8.78
C ASP A 216 -20.56 0.15 7.56
N THR A 217 -20.63 1.48 7.77
CA THR A 217 -20.24 2.46 6.78
C THR A 217 -18.72 2.44 6.54
N ARG A 218 -18.27 2.94 5.41
CA ARG A 218 -16.82 3.05 5.11
C ARG A 218 -16.07 3.86 6.15
N GLU A 219 -16.66 4.95 6.63
CA GLU A 219 -16.06 5.81 7.64
C GLU A 219 -15.85 5.07 8.95
N GLU A 220 -16.89 4.40 9.46
CA GLU A 220 -16.81 3.63 10.70
C GLU A 220 -15.85 2.45 10.58
N LEU A 221 -15.82 1.74 9.43
CA LEU A 221 -14.87 0.67 9.19
C LEU A 221 -13.42 1.16 9.19
N ARG A 222 -13.14 2.32 8.55
CA ARG A 222 -11.81 2.93 8.53
C ARG A 222 -11.34 3.37 9.91
N ASN A 223 -12.26 3.86 10.74
CA ASN A 223 -11.99 4.17 12.13
C ASN A 223 -11.82 2.91 12.98
N TYR A 224 -12.68 1.91 12.79
CA TYR A 224 -12.59 0.63 13.49
C TYR A 224 -11.24 -0.08 13.26
N PHE A 225 -10.77 -0.12 12.01
CA PHE A 225 -9.50 -0.74 11.64
C PHE A 225 -8.29 0.19 11.83
N GLU A 226 -8.49 1.42 12.28
CA GLU A 226 -7.42 2.38 12.55
C GLU A 226 -6.57 2.71 11.31
N ILE A 227 -7.21 2.77 10.12
CA ILE A 227 -6.58 3.12 8.85
C ILE A 227 -7.09 4.43 8.25
N SER A 228 -7.95 5.15 8.98
CA SER A 228 -8.48 6.44 8.51
C SER A 228 -7.39 7.49 8.40
N LYS A 229 -7.69 8.58 7.71
CA LYS A 229 -6.83 9.78 7.63
C LYS A 229 -6.29 10.20 8.99
N ASP A 230 -7.15 10.24 10.02
CA ASP A 230 -6.74 10.71 11.34
C ASP A 230 -5.79 9.73 12.03
N HIS A 231 -5.96 8.43 11.84
CA HIS A 231 -5.01 7.42 12.34
C HIS A 231 -3.65 7.49 11.62
N ILE A 232 -3.64 7.81 10.31
CA ILE A 232 -2.39 8.08 9.59
C ILE A 232 -1.68 9.29 10.20
N VAL A 233 -2.39 10.39 10.45
CA VAL A 233 -1.82 11.60 11.06
C VAL A 233 -1.24 11.31 12.44
N ILE A 234 -1.98 10.60 13.29
CA ILE A 234 -1.54 10.27 14.66
C ILE A 234 -0.25 9.44 14.63
N ASN A 235 -0.24 8.36 13.83
CA ASN A 235 0.93 7.49 13.74
C ASN A 235 2.13 8.21 13.11
N ALA A 236 1.90 9.08 12.13
CA ALA A 236 2.90 9.93 11.52
C ALA A 236 3.56 10.88 12.56
N LEU A 237 2.75 11.52 13.38
CA LEU A 237 3.24 12.39 14.45
C LEU A 237 4.04 11.62 15.51
N ILE A 238 3.56 10.43 15.89
CA ILE A 238 4.22 9.60 16.89
C ILE A 238 5.57 9.10 16.37
N VAL A 239 5.61 8.52 15.16
CA VAL A 239 6.83 7.94 14.61
C VAL A 239 7.88 9.00 14.26
N SER A 240 7.46 10.23 13.97
CA SER A 240 8.36 11.38 13.73
C SER A 240 8.75 12.13 15.02
N GLY A 241 8.45 11.58 16.20
CA GLY A 241 8.84 12.16 17.49
C GLY A 241 7.99 13.34 17.97
N ASN A 242 6.88 13.66 17.28
CA ASN A 242 5.99 14.78 17.60
C ASN A 242 4.84 14.38 18.54
N LYS A 243 5.14 13.73 19.67
CA LYS A 243 4.15 13.17 20.60
C LYS A 243 3.17 14.21 21.13
N ASP A 244 3.64 15.39 21.54
CA ASP A 244 2.77 16.46 22.05
C ASP A 244 1.73 16.92 21.01
N LYS A 245 2.14 16.99 19.73
CA LYS A 245 1.21 17.30 18.64
C LYS A 245 0.21 16.17 18.42
N ALA A 246 0.63 14.90 18.57
CA ALA A 246 -0.25 13.76 18.47
C ALA A 246 -1.31 13.76 19.57
N GLU A 247 -0.92 13.96 20.83
CA GLU A 247 -1.85 14.05 21.97
C GLU A 247 -2.87 15.17 21.79
N LYS A 248 -2.42 16.36 21.35
CA LYS A 248 -3.31 17.46 21.04
C LYS A 248 -4.28 17.11 19.92
N TYR A 249 -3.80 16.51 18.82
CA TYR A 249 -4.61 16.11 17.67
C TYR A 249 -5.69 15.09 18.07
N ILE A 250 -5.33 14.08 18.85
CA ILE A 250 -6.25 13.06 19.40
C ILE A 250 -7.37 13.73 20.20
N LYS A 251 -7.00 14.66 21.11
CA LYS A 251 -7.95 15.39 21.94
C LYS A 251 -8.89 16.27 21.11
N ASP A 252 -8.34 17.04 20.17
CA ASP A 252 -9.10 17.95 19.32
C ASP A 252 -10.09 17.19 18.41
N LYS A 253 -9.70 16.02 17.92
CA LYS A 253 -10.53 15.13 17.09
C LYS A 253 -11.41 14.16 17.89
N LYS A 254 -11.27 14.13 19.23
CA LYS A 254 -12.01 13.23 20.13
C LYS A 254 -11.87 11.75 19.77
N ILE A 255 -10.66 11.33 19.35
CA ILE A 255 -10.39 9.95 18.97
C ILE A 255 -10.15 9.13 20.24
N ASP A 256 -10.91 8.04 20.40
CA ASP A 256 -10.72 7.10 21.51
C ASP A 256 -9.71 6.00 21.09
N LEU A 257 -8.50 6.06 21.65
CA LEU A 257 -7.47 5.05 21.47
C LEU A 257 -7.45 4.00 22.59
N ASN A 258 -8.34 4.06 23.58
CA ASN A 258 -8.41 3.07 24.66
C ASN A 258 -9.21 1.82 24.30
N THR A 259 -9.56 1.67 23.06
CA THR A 259 -10.27 0.51 22.55
C THR A 259 -9.33 -0.68 22.38
N LYS A 260 -9.86 -1.92 22.47
CA LYS A 260 -9.08 -3.12 22.13
C LYS A 260 -8.67 -3.04 20.66
N ALA A 261 -7.54 -3.65 20.33
CA ALA A 261 -7.10 -3.76 18.94
C ALA A 261 -8.15 -4.47 18.06
N PRO A 262 -8.30 -4.10 16.77
CA PRO A 262 -9.34 -4.68 15.88
C PRO A 262 -9.37 -6.21 15.83
N TRP A 263 -8.20 -6.85 15.90
CA TRP A 263 -8.09 -8.34 15.94
C TRP A 263 -8.45 -8.98 17.28
N LEU A 264 -8.76 -8.19 18.30
CA LEU A 264 -9.17 -8.64 19.65
C LEU A 264 -10.62 -8.25 19.97
N ARG A 265 -11.34 -7.64 19.02
CA ARG A 265 -12.74 -7.20 19.16
C ARG A 265 -13.71 -8.17 18.50
#